data_c89835dc034dfda8e315199998b0731a
#
_entry.id   c89835dc034dfda8e315199998b0731a
#
_cell.length_a   1.000
_cell.length_b   1.000
_cell.length_c   1.000
_cell.angle_alpha   90.00
_cell.angle_beta   90.00
_cell.angle_gamma   90.00
#
_symmetry.space_group_name_H-M   'P 1'
#
loop_
_entity.id
_entity.type
_entity.pdbx_description
1 polymer ?
#
loop_
_entity_poly.entity_id
_entity_poly.type
_entity_poly.pdbx_seq_one_letter_code
_entity_poly.pdbx_strand_id
1 'polypeptide(L)'
;MRMLIIGTGDAFSTERYGSSAVVEAARGHVLIDCPDSINHALRDARASSSWNVDAHTIHDIIITHLHGDHCNGLESIGFARWLAHRQDGKPLPRLHCWKPVADRLWERLAPAMDQGGKATLRDYFDVHTLDPAQETAIAGLHVSCRPTGHSVPTVALRLRAESGTLAWSSDTPFDPQLIAWLEQDAKTIVHETSPPPTHTPIEPLNALPAHVRSRMRLIHMPDAFDPACTDIACLKQGDILTF
;
A
#
# COMPACT_ATOMS: atom_id res chain seq x y z
N MET A 1 -17.15 -2.86 1.49
CA MET A 1 -16.02 -1.99 1.82
C MET A 1 -15.50 -1.34 0.55
N ARG A 2 -14.83 -0.18 0.65
CA ARG A 2 -14.35 0.54 -0.54
C ARG A 2 -12.86 0.84 -0.38
N MET A 3 -12.16 0.91 -1.51
CA MET A 3 -10.75 1.33 -1.59
C MET A 3 -10.64 2.46 -2.62
N LEU A 4 -10.04 3.57 -2.23
CA LEU A 4 -9.68 4.69 -3.09
C LEU A 4 -8.22 4.55 -3.52
N ILE A 5 -7.96 4.56 -4.81
CA ILE A 5 -6.60 4.52 -5.38
C ILE A 5 -5.98 5.92 -5.29
N ILE A 6 -4.84 6.02 -4.63
CA ILE A 6 -4.14 7.29 -4.39
C ILE A 6 -3.06 7.52 -5.45
N GLY A 7 -2.38 6.46 -5.87
CA GLY A 7 -1.39 6.50 -6.92
C GLY A 7 -1.22 5.14 -7.59
N THR A 8 -0.67 5.13 -8.80
CA THR A 8 -0.56 3.91 -9.64
C THR A 8 0.78 3.78 -10.35
N GLY A 9 1.71 4.71 -10.14
CA GLY A 9 3.03 4.71 -10.74
C GLY A 9 4.03 3.79 -10.04
N ASP A 10 5.06 3.39 -10.79
CA ASP A 10 6.25 2.75 -10.26
C ASP A 10 7.23 3.78 -9.66
N ALA A 11 8.40 3.32 -9.20
CA ALA A 11 9.44 4.16 -8.58
C ALA A 11 9.97 5.28 -9.48
N PHE A 12 9.82 5.16 -10.79
CA PHE A 12 10.39 6.08 -11.77
C PHE A 12 9.34 6.93 -12.47
N SER A 13 8.06 6.75 -12.13
CA SER A 13 6.97 7.49 -12.74
C SER A 13 7.07 8.98 -12.42
N THR A 14 6.93 9.80 -13.47
CA THR A 14 6.86 11.26 -13.38
C THR A 14 5.46 11.80 -13.61
N GLU A 15 4.58 10.99 -14.17
CA GLU A 15 3.20 11.34 -14.52
C GLU A 15 2.19 10.82 -13.49
N ARG A 16 2.57 9.86 -12.64
CA ARG A 16 1.71 9.21 -11.66
C ARG A 16 2.33 9.27 -10.28
N TYR A 17 1.51 9.43 -9.27
CA TYR A 17 1.94 9.23 -7.88
C TYR A 17 2.27 7.75 -7.63
N GLY A 18 3.21 7.49 -6.74
CA GLY A 18 3.61 6.14 -6.34
C GLY A 18 2.45 5.29 -5.84
N SER A 19 2.52 4.00 -6.11
CA SER A 19 1.45 3.03 -5.87
C SER A 19 1.00 3.01 -4.41
N SER A 20 -0.23 3.44 -4.18
CA SER A 20 -0.82 3.51 -2.83
C SER A 20 -2.35 3.59 -2.89
N ALA A 21 -2.99 3.21 -1.80
CA ALA A 21 -4.44 3.23 -1.71
C ALA A 21 -4.92 3.50 -0.28
N VAL A 22 -6.13 4.05 -0.14
CA VAL A 22 -6.81 4.16 1.16
C VAL A 22 -8.03 3.26 1.19
N VAL A 23 -8.09 2.38 2.18
CA VAL A 23 -9.26 1.52 2.45
C VAL A 23 -10.16 2.19 3.48
N GLU A 24 -11.44 2.33 3.15
CA GLU A 24 -12.48 2.70 4.10
C GLU A 24 -12.87 1.46 4.91
N ALA A 25 -12.40 1.39 6.14
CA ALA A 25 -12.64 0.31 7.07
C ALA A 25 -13.75 0.69 8.08
N ALA A 26 -14.27 -0.28 8.81
CA ALA A 26 -15.36 -0.06 9.77
C ALA A 26 -15.00 0.95 10.90
N ARG A 27 -13.71 1.09 11.20
CA ARG A 27 -13.21 1.96 12.28
C ARG A 27 -12.20 3.00 11.78
N GLY A 28 -12.35 3.50 10.55
CA GLY A 28 -11.52 4.56 9.97
C GLY A 28 -10.84 4.19 8.66
N HIS A 29 -9.84 4.96 8.29
CA HIS A 29 -9.11 4.79 7.04
C HIS A 29 -7.78 4.08 7.29
N VAL A 30 -7.46 3.12 6.41
CA VAL A 30 -6.17 2.40 6.38
C VAL A 30 -5.46 2.78 5.08
N LEU A 31 -4.29 3.39 5.19
CA LEU A 31 -3.41 3.67 4.05
C LEU A 31 -2.54 2.43 3.77
N ILE A 32 -2.49 1.98 2.52
CA ILE A 32 -1.54 0.97 2.05
C ILE A 32 -0.45 1.70 1.27
N ASP A 33 0.76 1.59 1.77
CA ASP A 33 1.97 2.29 1.34
C ASP A 33 1.87 3.82 1.40
N CYS A 34 3.01 4.45 1.63
CA CYS A 34 3.14 5.87 1.88
C CYS A 34 4.30 6.43 1.04
N PRO A 35 4.11 6.58 -0.29
CA PRO A 35 5.14 7.05 -1.21
C PRO A 35 5.52 8.51 -0.99
N ASP A 36 6.57 8.95 -1.68
CA ASP A 36 6.89 10.36 -1.83
C ASP A 36 5.65 11.15 -2.28
N SER A 37 5.58 12.42 -1.91
CA SER A 37 4.48 13.31 -2.28
C SER A 37 3.08 12.86 -1.82
N ILE A 38 2.98 11.94 -0.85
CA ILE A 38 1.70 11.38 -0.37
C ILE A 38 0.67 12.46 -0.03
N ASN A 39 1.09 13.59 0.56
CA ASN A 39 0.18 14.68 0.89
C ASN A 39 -0.43 15.34 -0.35
N HIS A 40 0.30 15.43 -1.46
CA HIS A 40 -0.22 15.92 -2.74
C HIS A 40 -1.16 14.88 -3.36
N ALA A 41 -0.76 13.61 -3.35
CA ALA A 41 -1.56 12.52 -3.89
C ALA A 41 -2.92 12.39 -3.17
N LEU A 42 -2.93 12.47 -1.83
CA LEU A 42 -4.16 12.48 -1.01
C LEU A 42 -5.04 13.70 -1.30
N ARG A 43 -4.46 14.89 -1.45
CA ARG A 43 -5.20 16.11 -1.82
C ARG A 43 -5.90 15.94 -3.16
N ASP A 44 -5.18 15.44 -4.17
CA ASP A 44 -5.70 15.32 -5.53
C ASP A 44 -6.74 14.19 -5.64
N ALA A 45 -6.52 13.08 -4.94
CA ALA A 45 -7.50 12.00 -4.82
C ALA A 45 -8.78 12.47 -4.10
N ARG A 46 -8.66 13.30 -3.07
CA ARG A 46 -9.80 13.93 -2.39
C ARG A 46 -10.55 14.87 -3.32
N ALA A 47 -9.84 15.65 -4.14
CA ALA A 47 -10.46 16.59 -5.09
C ALA A 47 -11.24 15.88 -6.21
N SER A 48 -10.79 14.66 -6.60
CA SER A 48 -11.44 13.83 -7.63
C SER A 48 -12.48 12.85 -7.08
N SER A 49 -12.67 12.78 -5.76
CA SER A 49 -13.59 11.86 -5.09
C SER A 49 -14.39 12.56 -3.99
N SER A 50 -15.38 11.87 -3.42
CA SER A 50 -16.13 12.37 -2.26
C SER A 50 -15.47 12.00 -0.91
N TRP A 51 -14.24 11.48 -0.92
CA TRP A 51 -13.56 11.00 0.28
C TRP A 51 -12.86 12.15 1.01
N ASN A 52 -13.05 12.20 2.33
CA ASN A 52 -12.33 13.15 3.18
C ASN A 52 -11.10 12.44 3.77
N VAL A 53 -10.04 12.36 2.96
CA VAL A 53 -8.76 11.71 3.33
C VAL A 53 -7.60 12.69 3.28
N ASP A 54 -6.83 12.72 4.35
CA ASP A 54 -5.58 13.47 4.48
C ASP A 54 -4.70 12.83 5.58
N ALA A 55 -3.52 13.39 5.82
CA ALA A 55 -2.60 12.91 6.84
C ALA A 55 -3.21 12.84 8.24
N HIS A 56 -4.22 13.65 8.55
CA HIS A 56 -4.86 13.69 9.88
C HIS A 56 -6.01 12.70 10.03
N THR A 57 -6.64 12.29 8.93
CA THR A 57 -7.77 11.34 8.92
C THR A 57 -7.32 9.88 8.77
N ILE A 58 -6.06 9.64 8.39
CA ILE A 58 -5.45 8.31 8.32
C ILE A 58 -4.93 7.94 9.72
N HIS A 59 -5.46 6.86 10.28
CA HIS A 59 -5.10 6.37 11.62
C HIS A 59 -4.30 5.07 11.59
N ASP A 60 -4.40 4.31 10.52
CA ASP A 60 -3.66 3.07 10.27
C ASP A 60 -2.90 3.17 8.95
N ILE A 61 -1.64 2.77 8.96
CA ILE A 61 -0.78 2.72 7.77
C ILE A 61 -0.19 1.32 7.69
N ILE A 62 -0.31 0.65 6.54
CA ILE A 62 0.38 -0.62 6.27
C ILE A 62 1.52 -0.30 5.31
N ILE A 63 2.75 -0.64 5.68
CA ILE A 63 3.92 -0.55 4.79
C ILE A 63 4.28 -1.95 4.33
N THR A 64 4.26 -2.15 3.03
CA THR A 64 4.57 -3.44 2.41
C THR A 64 6.06 -3.71 2.37
N HIS A 65 6.89 -2.68 2.09
CA HIS A 65 8.35 -2.75 2.05
C HIS A 65 9.01 -1.37 2.10
N LEU A 66 10.37 -1.33 2.06
CA LEU A 66 11.15 -0.11 2.32
C LEU A 66 11.71 0.58 1.08
N HIS A 67 11.23 0.34 -0.13
CA HIS A 67 11.56 1.21 -1.25
C HIS A 67 10.92 2.59 -1.07
N GLY A 68 11.55 3.62 -1.66
CA GLY A 68 11.17 5.02 -1.43
C GLY A 68 9.77 5.34 -1.90
N ASP A 69 9.40 4.82 -3.04
CA ASP A 69 8.07 4.92 -3.64
C ASP A 69 6.96 4.20 -2.87
N HIS A 70 7.30 3.52 -1.74
CA HIS A 70 6.34 2.90 -0.82
C HIS A 70 6.42 3.43 0.61
N CYS A 71 7.52 4.09 1.02
CA CYS A 71 7.68 4.48 2.43
C CYS A 71 8.22 5.89 2.69
N ASN A 72 8.75 6.63 1.71
CA ASN A 72 9.38 7.93 1.95
C ASN A 72 8.42 8.99 2.49
N GLY A 73 7.12 8.89 2.21
CA GLY A 73 6.10 9.79 2.74
C GLY A 73 5.85 9.67 4.24
N LEU A 74 6.37 8.61 4.87
CA LEU A 74 6.25 8.42 6.33
C LEU A 74 6.89 9.56 7.11
N GLU A 75 7.98 10.15 6.61
CA GLU A 75 8.58 11.33 7.25
C GLU A 75 7.56 12.46 7.39
N SER A 76 6.91 12.84 6.30
CA SER A 76 5.98 13.97 6.29
C SER A 76 4.71 13.70 7.11
N ILE A 77 4.14 12.49 7.02
CA ILE A 77 2.99 12.10 7.85
C ILE A 77 3.40 12.01 9.33
N GLY A 78 4.55 11.40 9.62
CA GLY A 78 5.07 11.26 10.97
C GLY A 78 5.23 12.59 11.67
N PHE A 79 5.86 13.57 11.04
CA PHE A 79 5.99 14.92 11.60
C PHE A 79 4.66 15.63 11.76
N ALA A 80 3.76 15.58 10.78
CA ALA A 80 2.45 16.21 10.88
C ALA A 80 1.63 15.65 12.06
N ARG A 81 1.65 14.33 12.24
CA ARG A 81 0.93 13.63 13.30
C ARG A 81 1.59 13.83 14.67
N TRP A 82 2.91 13.85 14.75
CA TRP A 82 3.66 14.16 15.95
C TRP A 82 3.38 15.58 16.46
N LEU A 83 3.34 16.57 15.56
CA LEU A 83 2.95 17.94 15.91
C LEU A 83 1.53 18.01 16.48
N ALA A 84 0.55 17.37 15.82
CA ALA A 84 -0.83 17.30 16.29
C ALA A 84 -0.96 16.54 17.63
N HIS A 85 -0.14 15.51 17.84
CA HIS A 85 -0.06 14.80 19.11
C HIS A 85 0.42 15.72 20.24
N ARG A 86 1.49 16.46 20.00
CA ARG A 86 2.07 17.37 21.00
C ARG A 86 1.20 18.60 21.32
N GLN A 87 0.48 19.11 20.32
CA GLN A 87 -0.36 20.30 20.49
C GLN A 87 -1.74 19.98 21.06
N ASP A 88 -2.37 18.92 20.57
CA ASP A 88 -3.78 18.61 20.80
C ASP A 88 -4.03 17.27 21.50
N GLY A 89 -2.97 16.52 21.84
CA GLY A 89 -3.09 15.17 22.43
C GLY A 89 -3.68 14.12 21.47
N LYS A 90 -3.70 14.36 20.16
CA LYS A 90 -4.23 13.41 19.18
C LYS A 90 -3.38 12.15 19.14
N PRO A 91 -3.98 10.95 18.94
CA PRO A 91 -3.23 9.70 18.90
C PRO A 91 -2.24 9.69 17.72
N LEU A 92 -1.08 9.08 17.92
CA LEU A 92 -0.15 8.76 16.84
C LEU A 92 -0.79 7.76 15.87
N PRO A 93 -0.41 7.75 14.58
CA PRO A 93 -0.89 6.76 13.64
C PRO A 93 -0.29 5.38 13.98
N ARG A 94 -1.12 4.32 13.86
CA ARG A 94 -0.65 2.94 13.97
C ARG A 94 0.03 2.55 12.67
N LEU A 95 1.26 2.05 12.78
CA LEU A 95 2.08 1.63 11.66
C LEU A 95 2.23 0.11 11.68
N HIS A 96 1.67 -0.55 10.68
CA HIS A 96 1.65 -1.99 10.55
C HIS A 96 2.63 -2.43 9.47
N CYS A 97 3.56 -3.31 9.77
CA CYS A 97 4.47 -3.86 8.78
C CYS A 97 4.99 -5.23 9.20
N TRP A 98 5.42 -6.04 8.23
CA TRP A 98 6.05 -7.31 8.50
C TRP A 98 7.32 -7.10 9.34
N LYS A 99 7.62 -8.02 10.27
CA LYS A 99 8.75 -7.86 11.20
C LYS A 99 10.08 -7.49 10.53
N PRO A 100 10.53 -8.14 9.42
CA PRO A 100 11.77 -7.75 8.74
C PRO A 100 11.76 -6.33 8.16
N VAL A 101 10.58 -5.79 7.84
CA VAL A 101 10.39 -4.39 7.42
C VAL A 101 10.49 -3.47 8.65
N ALA A 102 9.78 -3.82 9.74
CA ALA A 102 9.79 -3.05 10.98
C ALA A 102 11.18 -2.91 11.59
N ASP A 103 11.97 -3.99 11.56
CA ASP A 103 13.32 -4.03 12.16
C ASP A 103 14.29 -3.04 11.48
N ARG A 104 14.07 -2.68 10.21
CA ARG A 104 14.93 -1.79 9.42
C ARG A 104 14.31 -0.41 9.17
N LEU A 105 13.06 -0.21 9.53
CA LEU A 105 12.35 1.04 9.19
C LEU A 105 13.01 2.26 9.82
N TRP A 106 13.47 2.14 11.09
CA TRP A 106 14.13 3.26 11.77
C TRP A 106 15.50 3.59 11.17
N GLU A 107 16.25 2.59 10.68
CA GLU A 107 17.51 2.84 9.97
C GLU A 107 17.30 3.73 8.74
N ARG A 108 16.14 3.62 8.09
CA ARG A 108 15.77 4.44 6.94
C ARG A 108 15.30 5.86 7.33
N LEU A 109 14.52 5.99 8.40
CA LEU A 109 13.90 7.26 8.79
C LEU A 109 14.75 8.08 9.74
N ALA A 110 15.59 7.47 10.55
CA ALA A 110 16.39 8.13 11.59
C ALA A 110 17.25 9.30 11.07
N PRO A 111 17.92 9.22 9.91
CA PRO A 111 18.71 10.35 9.40
C PRO A 111 17.95 11.67 9.28
N ALA A 112 16.61 11.59 9.07
CA ALA A 112 15.74 12.77 8.99
C ALA A 112 14.96 13.04 10.29
N MET A 113 14.68 12.01 11.10
CA MET A 113 13.67 12.07 12.16
C MET A 113 14.24 11.90 13.58
N ASP A 114 15.50 11.55 13.77
CA ASP A 114 16.08 11.24 15.10
C ASP A 114 16.29 12.44 16.01
N GLN A 115 16.15 13.66 15.48
CA GLN A 115 16.34 14.92 16.20
C GLN A 115 17.68 14.99 16.96
N GLY A 116 18.76 14.53 16.34
CA GLY A 116 20.08 14.48 16.95
C GLY A 116 20.19 13.38 18.01
N GLY A 117 19.60 12.23 17.76
CA GLY A 117 19.64 11.06 18.64
C GLY A 117 18.68 11.12 19.82
N LYS A 118 17.69 12.05 19.82
CA LYS A 118 16.73 12.26 20.91
C LYS A 118 15.37 11.64 20.64
N ALA A 119 15.08 11.25 19.40
CA ALA A 119 13.81 10.64 19.02
C ALA A 119 14.00 9.22 18.49
N THR A 120 12.93 8.45 18.53
CA THR A 120 12.81 7.08 18.05
C THR A 120 11.60 6.94 17.16
N LEU A 121 11.46 5.83 16.45
CA LEU A 121 10.27 5.55 15.63
C LEU A 121 8.96 5.65 16.44
N ARG A 122 8.98 5.26 17.71
CA ARG A 122 7.82 5.28 18.62
C ARG A 122 7.37 6.68 19.06
N ASP A 123 8.18 7.71 18.84
CA ASP A 123 7.76 9.08 19.05
C ASP A 123 6.83 9.60 17.94
N TYR A 124 6.82 8.93 16.79
CA TYR A 124 6.04 9.29 15.60
C TYR A 124 4.92 8.31 15.29
N PHE A 125 5.09 7.02 15.61
CA PHE A 125 4.18 5.93 15.22
C PHE A 125 4.00 4.94 16.37
N ASP A 126 2.76 4.43 16.50
CA ASP A 126 2.48 3.23 17.30
C ASP A 126 2.71 2.00 16.38
N VAL A 127 3.82 1.30 16.57
CA VAL A 127 4.32 0.28 15.63
C VAL A 127 3.82 -1.10 16.01
N HIS A 128 3.17 -1.76 15.04
CA HIS A 128 2.62 -3.13 15.13
C HIS A 128 3.22 -4.02 14.04
N THR A 129 3.59 -5.26 14.39
CA THR A 129 4.13 -6.22 13.42
C THR A 129 3.04 -7.11 12.86
N LEU A 130 3.10 -7.33 11.53
CA LEU A 130 2.33 -8.35 10.83
C LEU A 130 3.08 -9.67 10.86
N ASP A 131 2.35 -10.77 11.03
CA ASP A 131 2.87 -12.13 11.01
C ASP A 131 2.22 -12.91 9.85
N PRO A 132 3.00 -13.45 8.88
CA PRO A 132 2.46 -14.25 7.79
C PRO A 132 1.70 -15.51 8.24
N ALA A 133 1.92 -15.98 9.46
CA ALA A 133 1.25 -17.18 10.00
C ALA A 133 -0.15 -16.92 10.54
N GLN A 134 -0.58 -15.65 10.68
CA GLN A 134 -1.87 -15.33 11.31
C GLN A 134 -2.51 -14.05 10.73
N GLU A 135 -3.84 -13.96 10.83
CA GLU A 135 -4.55 -12.73 10.51
C GLU A 135 -4.40 -11.69 11.61
N THR A 136 -4.25 -10.43 11.22
CA THR A 136 -4.21 -9.27 12.12
C THR A 136 -5.46 -8.42 11.92
N ALA A 137 -6.12 -8.03 13.00
CA ALA A 137 -7.26 -7.11 12.93
C ALA A 137 -6.78 -5.65 12.88
N ILE A 138 -7.05 -4.94 11.77
CA ILE A 138 -6.69 -3.53 11.55
C ILE A 138 -7.96 -2.75 11.20
N ALA A 139 -8.35 -1.79 12.02
CA ALA A 139 -9.52 -0.93 11.82
C ALA A 139 -10.84 -1.69 11.50
N GLY A 140 -10.94 -2.97 11.85
CA GLY A 140 -12.09 -3.83 11.56
C GLY A 140 -11.94 -4.66 10.28
N LEU A 141 -10.79 -4.57 9.61
CA LEU A 141 -10.37 -5.51 8.58
C LEU A 141 -9.65 -6.70 9.22
N HIS A 142 -9.75 -7.87 8.59
CA HIS A 142 -8.86 -8.99 8.82
C HIS A 142 -7.78 -8.98 7.74
N VAL A 143 -6.54 -8.72 8.14
CA VAL A 143 -5.41 -8.58 7.23
C VAL A 143 -4.50 -9.79 7.36
N SER A 144 -4.30 -10.52 6.26
CA SER A 144 -3.27 -11.55 6.11
C SER A 144 -2.16 -11.01 5.23
N CYS A 145 -0.92 -11.40 5.49
CA CYS A 145 0.22 -11.06 4.63
C CYS A 145 0.99 -12.30 4.20
N ARG A 146 1.66 -12.21 3.04
CA ARG A 146 2.53 -13.27 2.51
C ARG A 146 3.80 -12.65 1.94
N PRO A 147 5.01 -13.11 2.30
CA PRO A 147 6.25 -12.66 1.69
C PRO A 147 6.26 -12.85 0.18
N THR A 148 6.82 -11.88 -0.55
CA THR A 148 7.07 -11.92 -2.00
C THR A 148 8.55 -12.13 -2.31
N GLY A 149 8.87 -12.45 -3.57
CA GLY A 149 10.25 -12.64 -4.04
C GLY A 149 10.97 -11.34 -4.45
N HIS A 150 10.51 -10.19 -3.95
CA HIS A 150 11.11 -8.90 -4.28
C HIS A 150 12.53 -8.72 -3.72
N SER A 151 13.27 -7.69 -4.19
CA SER A 151 14.68 -7.44 -3.86
C SER A 151 14.95 -7.07 -2.39
N VAL A 152 13.91 -6.61 -1.68
CA VAL A 152 13.92 -6.33 -0.24
C VAL A 152 12.78 -7.07 0.45
N PRO A 153 12.81 -7.26 1.78
CA PRO A 153 11.68 -7.85 2.50
C PRO A 153 10.37 -7.14 2.16
N THR A 154 9.46 -7.84 1.50
CA THR A 154 8.20 -7.32 0.97
C THR A 154 7.07 -8.30 1.26
N VAL A 155 5.86 -7.80 1.50
CA VAL A 155 4.66 -8.63 1.68
C VAL A 155 3.52 -8.18 0.77
N ALA A 156 2.86 -9.16 0.17
CA ALA A 156 1.53 -9.05 -0.38
C ALA A 156 0.48 -9.09 0.75
N LEU A 157 -0.71 -8.55 0.49
CA LEU A 157 -1.78 -8.43 1.48
C LEU A 157 -3.09 -9.04 0.97
N ARG A 158 -3.88 -9.61 1.88
CA ARG A 158 -5.30 -9.87 1.68
C ARG A 158 -6.07 -9.14 2.77
N LEU A 159 -7.03 -8.31 2.38
CA LEU A 159 -7.87 -7.51 3.26
C LEU A 159 -9.28 -8.05 3.19
N ARG A 160 -9.72 -8.73 4.24
CA ARG A 160 -11.04 -9.35 4.34
C ARG A 160 -11.95 -8.51 5.24
N ALA A 161 -13.15 -8.27 4.75
CA ALA A 161 -14.27 -7.64 5.44
C ALA A 161 -15.53 -8.53 5.30
N GLU A 162 -16.61 -8.18 5.96
CA GLU A 162 -17.91 -8.85 5.77
C GLU A 162 -18.39 -8.78 4.31
N SER A 163 -18.12 -7.69 3.62
CA SER A 163 -18.52 -7.46 2.21
C SER A 163 -17.69 -8.27 1.20
N GLY A 164 -16.51 -8.77 1.57
CA GLY A 164 -15.63 -9.56 0.70
C GLY A 164 -14.16 -9.39 1.01
N THR A 165 -13.33 -9.91 0.10
CA THR A 165 -11.86 -9.86 0.20
C THR A 165 -11.29 -9.11 -1.00
N LEU A 166 -10.32 -8.22 -0.75
CA LEU A 166 -9.44 -7.61 -1.73
C LEU A 166 -8.02 -8.12 -1.50
N ALA A 167 -7.32 -8.45 -2.58
CA ALA A 167 -5.93 -8.84 -2.56
C ALA A 167 -5.05 -7.74 -3.19
N TRP A 168 -3.84 -7.55 -2.63
CA TRP A 168 -2.85 -6.56 -3.06
C TRP A 168 -1.49 -7.25 -3.19
N SER A 169 -0.91 -7.31 -4.39
CA SER A 169 0.33 -8.04 -4.62
C SER A 169 1.55 -7.41 -3.95
N SER A 170 1.54 -6.08 -3.80
CA SER A 170 2.79 -5.31 -3.62
C SER A 170 3.79 -5.66 -4.72
N ASP A 171 5.07 -5.28 -4.57
CA ASP A 171 6.11 -5.55 -5.55
C ASP A 171 6.55 -7.01 -5.50
N THR A 172 6.60 -7.65 -6.68
CA THR A 172 6.89 -9.08 -6.78
C THR A 172 7.30 -9.45 -8.19
N PRO A 173 8.30 -10.32 -8.42
CA PRO A 173 8.39 -11.04 -9.66
C PRO A 173 7.16 -11.95 -9.83
N PHE A 174 6.90 -12.39 -11.05
CA PHE A 174 5.80 -13.32 -11.30
C PHE A 174 5.96 -14.61 -10.50
N ASP A 175 5.01 -14.89 -9.62
CA ASP A 175 4.95 -16.08 -8.78
C ASP A 175 3.56 -16.73 -8.87
N PRO A 176 3.42 -17.90 -9.56
CA PRO A 176 2.14 -18.61 -9.64
C PRO A 176 1.56 -19.00 -8.27
N GLN A 177 2.41 -19.25 -7.26
CA GLN A 177 1.94 -19.57 -5.92
C GLN A 177 1.39 -18.33 -5.20
N LEU A 178 1.97 -17.17 -5.45
CA LEU A 178 1.43 -15.90 -4.95
C LEU A 178 0.08 -15.60 -5.64
N ILE A 179 -0.03 -15.77 -6.97
CA ILE A 179 -1.31 -15.61 -7.68
C ILE A 179 -2.38 -16.52 -7.06
N ALA A 180 -2.07 -17.80 -6.86
CA ALA A 180 -3.02 -18.75 -6.24
C ALA A 180 -3.43 -18.33 -4.82
N TRP A 181 -2.54 -17.71 -4.04
CA TRP A 181 -2.85 -17.19 -2.71
C TRP A 181 -3.70 -15.90 -2.77
N LEU A 182 -3.39 -14.99 -3.71
CA LEU A 182 -4.13 -13.74 -3.88
C LEU A 182 -5.58 -13.98 -4.33
N GLU A 183 -5.80 -14.99 -5.21
CA GLU A 183 -7.14 -15.25 -5.76
C GLU A 183 -8.10 -15.94 -4.79
N GLN A 184 -7.62 -16.52 -3.66
CA GLN A 184 -8.45 -17.17 -2.67
C GLN A 184 -9.51 -16.20 -2.11
N ASP A 185 -10.79 -16.44 -2.40
CA ASP A 185 -11.95 -15.65 -1.95
C ASP A 185 -11.89 -14.16 -2.35
N ALA A 186 -10.89 -13.72 -3.11
CA ALA A 186 -10.77 -12.34 -3.51
C ALA A 186 -11.78 -11.97 -4.60
N LYS A 187 -12.59 -10.95 -4.34
CA LYS A 187 -13.44 -10.32 -5.36
C LYS A 187 -12.63 -9.47 -6.33
N THR A 188 -11.57 -8.87 -5.84
CA THR A 188 -10.67 -8.01 -6.61
C THR A 188 -9.22 -8.31 -6.24
N ILE A 189 -8.35 -8.39 -7.24
CA ILE A 189 -6.92 -8.57 -7.09
C ILE A 189 -6.24 -7.34 -7.69
N VAL A 190 -5.62 -6.52 -6.87
CA VAL A 190 -4.75 -5.43 -7.32
C VAL A 190 -3.35 -6.00 -7.45
N HIS A 191 -2.82 -6.03 -8.67
CA HIS A 191 -1.51 -6.62 -8.97
C HIS A 191 -0.61 -5.62 -9.66
N GLU A 192 0.66 -5.58 -9.25
CA GLU A 192 1.66 -4.76 -9.89
C GLU A 192 1.98 -5.24 -11.30
N THR A 193 2.46 -4.34 -12.17
CA THR A 193 3.13 -4.68 -13.43
C THR A 193 4.20 -3.66 -13.75
N SER A 194 5.44 -4.13 -13.79
CA SER A 194 6.64 -3.34 -14.10
C SER A 194 7.71 -4.24 -14.73
N PRO A 195 8.76 -3.67 -15.34
CA PRO A 195 9.82 -4.47 -15.96
C PRO A 195 10.54 -5.40 -14.98
N PRO A 196 10.88 -6.65 -15.42
CA PRO A 196 11.65 -7.59 -14.62
C PRO A 196 13.08 -7.07 -14.34
N PRO A 197 13.89 -7.69 -13.44
CA PRO A 197 13.67 -9.02 -12.87
C PRO A 197 12.92 -9.02 -11.52
N THR A 198 12.77 -7.89 -10.85
CA THR A 198 12.21 -7.80 -9.48
C THR A 198 10.71 -7.54 -9.45
N HIS A 199 10.13 -7.33 -10.63
CA HIS A 199 8.72 -7.03 -10.86
C HIS A 199 8.10 -8.01 -11.83
N THR A 200 6.76 -7.96 -11.95
CA THR A 200 5.98 -8.79 -12.85
C THR A 200 5.75 -8.09 -14.19
N PRO A 201 6.33 -8.57 -15.31
CA PRO A 201 5.98 -8.07 -16.63
C PRO A 201 4.55 -8.48 -17.01
N ILE A 202 3.96 -7.82 -18.01
CA ILE A 202 2.53 -8.02 -18.36
C ILE A 202 2.24 -9.38 -19.00
N GLU A 203 3.19 -9.97 -19.68
CA GLU A 203 2.98 -11.18 -20.48
C GLU A 203 2.49 -12.39 -19.67
N PRO A 204 3.13 -12.76 -18.51
CA PRO A 204 2.62 -13.84 -17.70
C PRO A 204 1.26 -13.53 -17.05
N LEU A 205 0.93 -12.27 -16.80
CA LEU A 205 -0.41 -11.89 -16.31
C LEU A 205 -1.46 -12.09 -17.41
N ASN A 206 -1.16 -11.71 -18.65
CA ASN A 206 -2.02 -11.95 -19.81
C ASN A 206 -2.27 -13.44 -20.08
N ALA A 207 -1.33 -14.31 -19.69
CA ALA A 207 -1.46 -15.76 -19.85
C ALA A 207 -2.32 -16.43 -18.77
N LEU A 208 -2.71 -15.71 -17.70
CA LEU A 208 -3.58 -16.25 -16.65
C LEU A 208 -4.98 -16.60 -17.18
N PRO A 209 -5.70 -17.53 -16.54
CA PRO A 209 -7.09 -17.84 -16.88
C PRO A 209 -7.99 -16.60 -16.85
N ALA A 210 -8.94 -16.51 -17.79
CA ALA A 210 -9.83 -15.35 -17.93
C ALA A 210 -10.61 -15.02 -16.64
N HIS A 211 -10.98 -16.01 -15.83
CA HIS A 211 -11.67 -15.81 -14.56
C HIS A 211 -10.78 -15.13 -13.48
N VAL A 212 -9.46 -15.25 -13.58
CA VAL A 212 -8.49 -14.52 -12.73
C VAL A 212 -8.32 -13.11 -13.25
N ARG A 213 -8.03 -12.96 -14.57
CA ARG A 213 -7.82 -11.65 -15.20
C ARG A 213 -9.02 -10.71 -15.04
N SER A 214 -10.25 -11.23 -15.15
CA SER A 214 -11.47 -10.40 -14.98
C SER A 214 -11.61 -9.77 -13.59
N ARG A 215 -11.04 -10.36 -12.55
CA ARG A 215 -10.98 -9.84 -11.17
C ARG A 215 -9.74 -9.01 -10.90
N MET A 216 -8.75 -9.02 -11.81
CA MET A 216 -7.48 -8.32 -11.63
C MET A 216 -7.59 -6.84 -12.02
N ARG A 217 -6.81 -6.02 -11.37
CA ARG A 217 -6.60 -4.59 -11.64
C ARG A 217 -5.11 -4.31 -11.57
N LEU A 218 -4.57 -3.63 -12.58
CA LEU A 218 -3.14 -3.34 -12.64
C LEU A 218 -2.79 -2.02 -11.94
N ILE A 219 -1.67 -2.06 -11.23
CA ILE A 219 -1.06 -0.94 -10.52
C ILE A 219 0.47 -0.99 -10.69
N HIS A 220 1.20 -0.02 -10.18
CA HIS A 220 2.66 0.06 -10.21
C HIS A 220 3.21 0.04 -11.64
N MET A 221 2.58 0.85 -12.49
CA MET A 221 2.88 0.89 -13.92
C MET A 221 3.91 1.98 -14.26
N PRO A 222 4.93 1.69 -15.07
CA PRO A 222 5.80 2.74 -15.61
C PRO A 222 5.01 3.68 -16.52
N ASP A 223 5.49 4.93 -16.69
CA ASP A 223 4.82 5.92 -17.55
C ASP A 223 4.66 5.44 -19.01
N ALA A 224 5.61 4.65 -19.49
CA ALA A 224 5.57 4.08 -20.85
C ALA A 224 4.64 2.85 -21.00
N PHE A 225 3.96 2.41 -19.93
CA PHE A 225 3.05 1.26 -20.01
C PHE A 225 1.87 1.56 -20.94
N ASP A 226 1.68 0.74 -21.97
CA ASP A 226 0.56 0.84 -22.89
C ASP A 226 -0.63 -0.04 -22.41
N PRO A 227 -1.72 0.59 -21.92
CA PRO A 227 -2.91 -0.18 -21.50
C PRO A 227 -3.55 -1.02 -22.61
N ALA A 228 -3.26 -0.75 -23.89
CA ALA A 228 -3.81 -1.53 -25.00
C ALA A 228 -3.16 -2.91 -25.16
N CYS A 229 -2.05 -3.19 -24.46
CA CYS A 229 -1.38 -4.50 -24.53
C CYS A 229 -2.04 -5.59 -23.68
N THR A 230 -3.14 -5.28 -22.95
CA THR A 230 -3.81 -6.21 -22.05
C THR A 230 -5.32 -5.98 -21.99
N ASP A 231 -6.07 -7.04 -21.64
CA ASP A 231 -7.50 -6.96 -21.30
C ASP A 231 -7.72 -6.76 -19.78
N ILE A 232 -6.66 -6.74 -18.97
CA ILE A 232 -6.73 -6.48 -17.54
C ILE A 232 -6.89 -4.98 -17.31
N ALA A 233 -7.88 -4.58 -16.53
CA ALA A 233 -8.16 -3.17 -16.31
C ALA A 233 -7.03 -2.48 -15.51
N CYS A 234 -6.51 -1.37 -16.05
CA CYS A 234 -5.51 -0.53 -15.40
C CYS A 234 -6.18 0.47 -14.47
N LEU A 235 -5.69 0.56 -13.24
CA LEU A 235 -6.17 1.54 -12.26
C LEU A 235 -5.68 2.95 -12.59
N LYS A 236 -6.48 3.92 -12.16
CA LYS A 236 -6.15 5.35 -12.22
C LYS A 236 -6.32 5.96 -10.83
N GLN A 237 -5.59 7.02 -10.57
CA GLN A 237 -5.80 7.82 -9.37
C GLN A 237 -7.27 8.27 -9.29
N GLY A 238 -7.86 8.15 -8.12
CA GLY A 238 -9.27 8.47 -7.88
C GLY A 238 -10.25 7.33 -8.13
N ASP A 239 -9.81 6.20 -8.71
CA ASP A 239 -10.68 5.02 -8.86
C ASP A 239 -11.12 4.49 -7.50
N ILE A 240 -12.38 4.06 -7.42
CA ILE A 240 -12.95 3.45 -6.22
C ILE A 240 -13.31 2.00 -6.50
N LEU A 241 -12.64 1.10 -5.81
CA LEU A 241 -12.96 -0.33 -5.83
C LEU A 241 -13.92 -0.67 -4.69
N THR A 242 -14.90 -1.56 -4.95
CA THR A 242 -15.82 -2.09 -3.94
C THR A 242 -15.60 -3.59 -3.80
N PHE A 243 -15.54 -4.10 -2.57
CA PHE A 243 -15.30 -5.51 -2.28
C PHE A 243 -15.98 -5.98 -1.00
#